data_0d4bdca24619c12620e574048a481be0
#
_entry.id   0d4bdca24619c12620e574048a481be0
#
_cell.length_a   1.000
_cell.length_b   1.000
_cell.length_c   1.000
_cell.angle_alpha   90.00
_cell.angle_beta   90.00
_cell.angle_gamma   90.00
#
_symmetry.space_group_name_H-M   'P 1'
#
loop_
_entity.id
_entity.type
_entity.pdbx_description
1 polymer ?
#
loop_
_entity_poly.entity_id
_entity_poly.type
_entity_poly.pdbx_seq_one_letter_code
_entity_poly.pdbx_strand_id
1 'polypeptide(L)'
;VEVWGRYTTMPYKGNPTNRRIEFKEADLSGIKMAFPEIEYCSATISQTDTISYGEEYIVGDLRGVSEDYNSIIYINVASQNGRFINKMDMNATRKVIILSPRMAEVLFRNEDPLGKYVKCGNMMYQVVGIYDDDDKSNNAPAYIPFTVAQQLYNKGFGFGSIYFTVNGVSTEEECKDFENRFRSYMARKHIFDPTDKNAIGMWMTGNEIRMFNTMTDGILLFIWIVGIGTLMAGIVGVSNIMLITVRERTREFGIRKAIGAKPASILKLVIVESIMITAIFGYIGMLMGIGLTELIDYGMTMSGMNNASSGGNPGEDLTLFRHPTVSLGISLAATGVLVVAGVLAGYFPARKAVNVSAIEAMRTE
;
A
#
# COMPACT_ATOMS: atom_id res chain seq x y z
N VAL A 1 1.19 9.61 -12.71
CA VAL A 1 0.51 10.91 -12.66
C VAL A 1 -0.67 10.89 -13.61
N GLU A 2 -1.82 11.37 -13.16
CA GLU A 2 -2.99 11.63 -14.00
C GLU A 2 -3.24 13.13 -14.09
N VAL A 3 -3.55 13.62 -15.30
CA VAL A 3 -3.89 15.03 -15.55
C VAL A 3 -5.14 15.10 -16.40
N TRP A 4 -6.10 15.92 -16.00
CA TRP A 4 -7.35 16.13 -16.76
C TRP A 4 -7.71 17.61 -16.88
N GLY A 5 -8.36 17.95 -17.98
CA GLY A 5 -8.86 19.28 -18.23
C GLY A 5 -10.11 19.58 -17.40
N ARG A 6 -10.16 20.79 -16.83
CA ARG A 6 -11.30 21.29 -16.04
C ARG A 6 -11.75 22.65 -16.60
N TYR A 7 -12.48 23.41 -15.80
CA TYR A 7 -12.97 24.74 -16.17
C TYR A 7 -12.09 25.83 -15.55
N THR A 8 -11.73 26.85 -16.33
CA THR A 8 -10.98 28.01 -15.85
C THR A 8 -11.82 28.82 -14.90
N THR A 9 -11.21 29.31 -13.81
CA THR A 9 -11.86 30.18 -12.81
C THR A 9 -11.41 31.63 -12.94
N MET A 10 -10.32 31.89 -13.67
CA MET A 10 -9.75 33.21 -13.85
C MET A 10 -9.77 33.62 -15.31
N PRO A 11 -10.13 34.91 -15.64
CA PRO A 11 -10.01 35.43 -16.99
C PRO A 11 -8.53 35.64 -17.33
N TYR A 12 -8.11 35.28 -18.56
CA TYR A 12 -6.72 35.41 -18.96
C TYR A 12 -6.56 35.75 -20.44
N LYS A 13 -5.79 36.80 -20.75
CA LYS A 13 -5.46 37.23 -22.13
C LYS A 13 -6.68 37.30 -23.05
N GLY A 14 -7.80 37.88 -22.57
CA GLY A 14 -9.02 38.06 -23.36
C GLY A 14 -9.95 36.83 -23.36
N ASN A 15 -9.56 35.72 -22.75
CA ASN A 15 -10.43 34.54 -22.59
C ASN A 15 -11.28 34.69 -21.31
N PRO A 16 -12.59 34.36 -21.38
CA PRO A 16 -13.49 34.42 -20.22
C PRO A 16 -13.19 33.28 -19.21
N THR A 17 -13.75 33.46 -18.00
CA THR A 17 -13.87 32.36 -17.00
C THR A 17 -14.80 31.25 -17.49
N ASN A 18 -14.76 30.10 -16.82
CA ASN A 18 -15.62 28.94 -17.11
C ASN A 18 -15.44 28.33 -18.51
N ARG A 19 -14.24 28.48 -19.08
CA ARG A 19 -13.83 27.84 -20.31
C ARG A 19 -13.28 26.45 -20.01
N ARG A 20 -13.81 25.42 -20.66
CA ARG A 20 -13.29 24.05 -20.52
C ARG A 20 -11.94 23.92 -21.21
N ILE A 21 -10.97 23.36 -20.53
CA ILE A 21 -9.68 22.99 -21.10
C ILE A 21 -9.80 21.57 -21.63
N GLU A 22 -9.60 21.40 -22.92
CA GLU A 22 -9.63 20.10 -23.61
C GLU A 22 -8.24 19.81 -24.15
N PHE A 23 -7.73 18.62 -23.83
CA PHE A 23 -6.44 18.17 -24.33
C PHE A 23 -6.58 17.65 -25.75
N LYS A 24 -5.52 17.82 -26.53
CA LYS A 24 -5.44 17.38 -27.93
C LYS A 24 -4.23 16.48 -28.12
N GLU A 25 -4.26 15.66 -29.16
CA GLU A 25 -3.16 14.73 -29.49
C GLU A 25 -1.79 15.44 -29.61
N ALA A 26 -1.78 16.69 -30.12
CA ALA A 26 -0.59 17.52 -30.14
C ALA A 26 -0.03 17.85 -28.74
N ASP A 27 -0.81 17.68 -27.66
CA ASP A 27 -0.33 17.90 -26.29
C ASP A 27 0.57 16.76 -25.85
N LEU A 28 0.27 15.52 -26.23
CA LEU A 28 1.10 14.35 -25.88
C LEU A 28 2.52 14.47 -26.44
N SER A 29 2.64 14.78 -27.73
CA SER A 29 3.95 14.97 -28.37
C SER A 29 4.71 16.13 -27.76
N GLY A 30 4.02 17.24 -27.45
CA GLY A 30 4.61 18.39 -26.83
C GLY A 30 5.08 18.13 -25.38
N ILE A 31 4.33 17.35 -24.61
CA ILE A 31 4.69 16.97 -23.25
C ILE A 31 5.95 16.11 -23.25
N LYS A 32 6.00 15.06 -24.07
CA LYS A 32 7.20 14.20 -24.20
C LYS A 32 8.47 14.98 -24.58
N MET A 33 8.33 16.04 -25.40
CA MET A 33 9.47 16.89 -25.77
C MET A 33 9.89 17.87 -24.66
N ALA A 34 8.91 18.41 -23.92
CA ALA A 34 9.17 19.43 -22.93
C ALA A 34 9.65 18.88 -21.57
N PHE A 35 9.34 17.62 -21.28
CA PHE A 35 9.62 16.94 -20.01
C PHE A 35 10.33 15.61 -20.25
N PRO A 36 11.67 15.61 -20.34
CA PRO A 36 12.45 14.39 -20.57
C PRO A 36 12.37 13.39 -19.42
N GLU A 37 11.95 13.82 -18.23
CA GLU A 37 11.67 12.98 -17.06
C GLU A 37 10.43 12.08 -17.23
N ILE A 38 9.59 12.33 -18.25
CA ILE A 38 8.43 11.50 -18.58
C ILE A 38 8.85 10.37 -19.51
N GLU A 39 8.76 9.14 -19.02
CA GLU A 39 9.14 7.95 -19.81
C GLU A 39 7.95 7.42 -20.63
N TYR A 40 6.83 7.15 -19.99
CA TYR A 40 5.60 6.68 -20.63
C TYR A 40 4.51 7.73 -20.54
N CYS A 41 3.73 7.88 -21.60
CA CYS A 41 2.65 8.86 -21.64
C CYS A 41 1.51 8.31 -22.52
N SER A 42 0.29 8.26 -21.97
CA SER A 42 -0.91 7.76 -22.62
C SER A 42 -2.05 8.76 -22.48
N ALA A 43 -2.77 9.03 -23.56
CA ALA A 43 -4.08 9.65 -23.50
C ALA A 43 -5.15 8.62 -23.18
N THR A 44 -6.22 9.06 -22.51
CA THR A 44 -7.37 8.21 -22.25
C THR A 44 -8.69 8.88 -22.62
N ILE A 45 -9.61 8.06 -23.13
CA ILE A 45 -11.01 8.41 -23.36
C ILE A 45 -11.85 7.39 -22.62
N SER A 46 -12.61 7.81 -21.62
CA SER A 46 -13.52 6.94 -20.87
C SER A 46 -14.97 7.20 -21.29
N GLN A 47 -15.72 6.14 -21.46
CA GLN A 47 -17.14 6.19 -21.76
C GLN A 47 -17.82 4.95 -21.17
N THR A 48 -18.89 5.16 -20.40
CA THR A 48 -19.74 4.07 -19.93
C THR A 48 -20.63 3.58 -21.08
N ASP A 49 -20.62 2.28 -21.32
CA ASP A 49 -21.45 1.66 -22.38
C ASP A 49 -21.91 0.27 -21.93
N THR A 50 -22.84 -0.31 -22.67
CA THR A 50 -23.32 -1.67 -22.47
C THR A 50 -22.51 -2.64 -23.33
N ILE A 51 -21.87 -3.60 -22.67
CA ILE A 51 -21.11 -4.69 -23.30
C ILE A 51 -21.99 -5.93 -23.25
N SER A 52 -22.19 -6.60 -24.38
CA SER A 52 -23.05 -7.78 -24.47
C SER A 52 -22.44 -8.92 -25.30
N TYR A 53 -22.77 -10.14 -24.88
CA TYR A 53 -22.44 -11.38 -25.58
C TYR A 53 -23.66 -12.33 -25.53
N GLY A 54 -24.26 -12.62 -26.68
CA GLY A 54 -25.52 -13.38 -26.73
C GLY A 54 -26.64 -12.66 -25.97
N GLU A 55 -27.19 -13.30 -24.96
CA GLU A 55 -28.25 -12.77 -24.09
C GLU A 55 -27.71 -12.06 -22.84
N GLU A 56 -26.42 -12.28 -22.52
CA GLU A 56 -25.77 -11.68 -21.34
C GLU A 56 -25.27 -10.27 -21.64
N TYR A 57 -25.41 -9.38 -20.66
CA TYR A 57 -24.90 -8.02 -20.78
C TYR A 57 -24.40 -7.48 -19.45
N ILE A 58 -23.51 -6.53 -19.52
CA ILE A 58 -23.01 -5.76 -18.38
C ILE A 58 -22.83 -4.30 -18.81
N VAL A 59 -23.17 -3.38 -17.92
CA VAL A 59 -22.85 -1.96 -18.09
C VAL A 59 -21.51 -1.71 -17.42
N GLY A 60 -20.57 -1.17 -18.18
CA GLY A 60 -19.21 -0.93 -17.67
C GLY A 60 -18.53 0.25 -18.34
N ASP A 61 -17.41 0.65 -17.76
CA ASP A 61 -16.55 1.71 -18.31
C ASP A 61 -15.67 1.14 -19.42
N LEU A 62 -15.77 1.72 -20.60
CA LEU A 62 -14.87 1.46 -21.73
C LEU A 62 -13.81 2.54 -21.77
N ARG A 63 -12.56 2.14 -21.60
CA ARG A 63 -11.42 3.06 -21.59
C ARG A 63 -10.54 2.87 -22.83
N GLY A 64 -10.55 3.87 -23.70
CA GLY A 64 -9.63 3.94 -24.83
C GLY A 64 -8.24 4.34 -24.36
N VAL A 65 -7.23 3.49 -24.60
CA VAL A 65 -5.86 3.69 -24.10
C VAL A 65 -4.82 3.39 -25.19
N SER A 66 -3.61 3.95 -25.05
CA SER A 66 -2.47 3.60 -25.89
C SER A 66 -1.71 2.38 -25.34
N GLU A 67 -0.76 1.88 -26.12
CA GLU A 67 0.10 0.76 -25.70
C GLU A 67 0.95 1.06 -24.47
N ASP A 68 1.35 2.34 -24.26
CA ASP A 68 2.15 2.76 -23.10
C ASP A 68 1.36 2.69 -21.78
N TYR A 69 0.03 2.64 -21.84
CA TYR A 69 -0.83 2.67 -20.65
C TYR A 69 -0.58 1.49 -19.69
N ASN A 70 -0.31 0.31 -20.26
CA ASN A 70 0.05 -0.86 -19.49
C ASN A 70 1.29 -0.64 -18.59
N SER A 71 2.31 0.04 -19.14
CA SER A 71 3.54 0.35 -18.39
C SER A 71 3.32 1.43 -17.31
N ILE A 72 2.28 2.27 -17.45
CA ILE A 72 1.97 3.33 -16.50
C ILE A 72 1.20 2.79 -15.29
N ILE A 73 0.23 1.89 -15.51
CA ILE A 73 -0.69 1.39 -14.45
C ILE A 73 -0.34 -0.05 -14.01
N TYR A 74 0.67 -0.66 -14.65
CA TYR A 74 1.10 -2.04 -14.34
C TYR A 74 -0.02 -3.08 -14.46
N ILE A 75 -0.86 -2.95 -15.52
CA ILE A 75 -1.90 -3.93 -15.81
C ILE A 75 -1.22 -5.24 -16.26
N ASN A 76 -1.42 -6.31 -15.49
CA ASN A 76 -0.90 -7.61 -15.86
C ASN A 76 -1.92 -8.38 -16.69
N VAL A 77 -1.47 -8.91 -17.84
CA VAL A 77 -2.23 -9.86 -18.64
C VAL A 77 -1.40 -11.13 -18.73
N ALA A 78 -1.79 -12.16 -18.00
CA ALA A 78 -1.08 -13.43 -18.03
C ALA A 78 -1.07 -13.99 -19.48
N SER A 79 0.04 -14.60 -19.89
CA SER A 79 0.21 -15.10 -21.27
C SER A 79 -0.87 -16.09 -21.70
N GLN A 80 -1.45 -16.81 -20.78
CA GLN A 80 -2.58 -17.73 -21.00
C GLN A 80 -3.90 -16.99 -21.18
N ASN A 81 -4.02 -15.77 -20.70
CA ASN A 81 -5.23 -14.92 -20.74
C ASN A 81 -5.19 -13.93 -21.89
N GLY A 82 -4.26 -14.09 -22.85
CA GLY A 82 -4.16 -13.26 -24.03
C GLY A 82 -3.06 -12.21 -23.98
N ARG A 83 -3.34 -11.00 -24.45
CA ARG A 83 -2.37 -9.91 -24.54
C ARG A 83 -3.03 -8.54 -24.33
N PHE A 84 -2.21 -7.54 -23.98
CA PHE A 84 -2.62 -6.15 -23.97
C PHE A 84 -2.64 -5.53 -25.38
N ILE A 85 -3.18 -4.31 -25.50
CA ILE A 85 -3.19 -3.51 -26.73
C ILE A 85 -1.75 -3.24 -27.19
N ASN A 86 -1.50 -3.34 -28.46
CA ASN A 86 -0.19 -3.10 -29.06
C ASN A 86 -0.24 -2.04 -30.17
N LYS A 87 0.96 -1.64 -30.66
CA LYS A 87 1.09 -0.65 -31.74
C LYS A 87 0.36 -1.02 -33.03
N MET A 88 0.26 -2.31 -33.34
CA MET A 88 -0.46 -2.76 -34.53
C MET A 88 -1.98 -2.52 -34.41
N ASP A 89 -2.54 -2.72 -33.21
CA ASP A 89 -3.95 -2.47 -32.94
C ASP A 89 -4.27 -0.97 -33.05
N MET A 90 -3.35 -0.12 -32.57
CA MET A 90 -3.47 1.33 -32.66
C MET A 90 -3.39 1.80 -34.13
N ASN A 91 -2.34 1.40 -34.86
CA ASN A 91 -2.08 1.87 -36.21
C ASN A 91 -3.15 1.38 -37.22
N ALA A 92 -3.60 0.14 -37.06
CA ALA A 92 -4.61 -0.46 -37.92
C ALA A 92 -6.05 -0.19 -37.43
N THR A 93 -6.21 0.56 -36.33
CA THR A 93 -7.52 0.87 -35.71
C THR A 93 -8.35 -0.41 -35.51
N ARG A 94 -7.72 -1.46 -34.97
CA ARG A 94 -8.37 -2.75 -34.77
C ARG A 94 -9.40 -2.67 -33.67
N LYS A 95 -10.58 -3.24 -33.91
CA LYS A 95 -11.66 -3.31 -32.93
C LYS A 95 -11.41 -4.48 -31.97
N VAL A 96 -10.48 -4.30 -31.05
CA VAL A 96 -10.13 -5.27 -30.04
C VAL A 96 -10.48 -4.74 -28.66
N ILE A 97 -10.77 -5.65 -27.73
CA ILE A 97 -11.13 -5.32 -26.35
C ILE A 97 -10.40 -6.25 -25.37
N ILE A 98 -10.03 -5.70 -24.24
CA ILE A 98 -9.52 -6.42 -23.09
C ILE A 98 -10.53 -6.28 -21.96
N LEU A 99 -10.95 -7.39 -21.40
CA LEU A 99 -12.00 -7.43 -20.39
C LEU A 99 -11.41 -7.55 -18.98
N SER A 100 -12.16 -7.06 -17.98
CA SER A 100 -11.89 -7.40 -16.60
C SER A 100 -12.31 -8.85 -16.32
N PRO A 101 -11.76 -9.50 -15.28
CA PRO A 101 -12.15 -10.85 -14.88
C PRO A 101 -13.66 -10.97 -14.65
N ARG A 102 -14.23 -9.97 -13.99
CA ARG A 102 -15.67 -9.94 -13.72
C ARG A 102 -16.52 -9.81 -14.96
N MET A 103 -16.12 -8.95 -15.91
CA MET A 103 -16.82 -8.84 -17.19
C MET A 103 -16.77 -10.15 -17.97
N ALA A 104 -15.62 -10.82 -17.97
CA ALA A 104 -15.46 -12.11 -18.63
C ALA A 104 -16.35 -13.18 -17.97
N GLU A 105 -16.41 -13.23 -16.65
CA GLU A 105 -17.25 -14.15 -15.89
C GLU A 105 -18.75 -13.94 -16.17
N VAL A 106 -19.22 -12.68 -16.18
CA VAL A 106 -20.63 -12.36 -16.42
C VAL A 106 -21.05 -12.66 -17.86
N LEU A 107 -20.20 -12.26 -18.83
CA LEU A 107 -20.57 -12.38 -20.25
C LEU A 107 -20.41 -13.80 -20.81
N PHE A 108 -19.40 -14.53 -20.36
CA PHE A 108 -19.03 -15.82 -20.94
C PHE A 108 -19.27 -17.01 -20.01
N ARG A 109 -19.49 -16.76 -18.69
CA ARG A 109 -19.69 -17.82 -17.67
C ARG A 109 -18.55 -18.84 -17.68
N ASN A 110 -18.74 -19.98 -18.36
CA ASN A 110 -17.77 -21.09 -18.44
C ASN A 110 -17.09 -21.17 -19.81
N GLU A 111 -17.37 -20.27 -20.74
CA GLU A 111 -16.78 -20.28 -22.08
C GLU A 111 -15.50 -19.46 -22.12
N ASP A 112 -14.50 -19.91 -22.89
CA ASP A 112 -13.29 -19.11 -23.14
C ASP A 112 -13.64 -17.83 -23.93
N PRO A 113 -13.38 -16.63 -23.39
CA PRO A 113 -13.67 -15.37 -24.05
C PRO A 113 -12.71 -15.05 -25.21
N LEU A 114 -11.48 -15.59 -25.20
CA LEU A 114 -10.44 -15.21 -26.15
C LEU A 114 -10.85 -15.49 -27.60
N GLY A 115 -10.64 -14.47 -28.45
CA GLY A 115 -10.96 -14.55 -29.88
C GLY A 115 -12.44 -14.36 -30.23
N LYS A 116 -13.35 -14.40 -29.24
CA LYS A 116 -14.79 -14.16 -29.45
C LYS A 116 -15.10 -12.68 -29.62
N TYR A 117 -16.31 -12.39 -30.11
CA TYR A 117 -16.76 -11.02 -30.34
C TYR A 117 -17.82 -10.61 -29.36
N VAL A 118 -17.60 -9.46 -28.71
CA VAL A 118 -18.58 -8.79 -27.83
C VAL A 118 -19.10 -7.54 -28.52
N LYS A 119 -20.36 -7.21 -28.28
CA LYS A 119 -20.98 -5.99 -28.79
C LYS A 119 -20.90 -4.91 -27.69
N CYS A 120 -20.28 -3.76 -28.00
CA CYS A 120 -20.25 -2.57 -27.16
C CYS A 120 -21.01 -1.45 -27.90
N GLY A 121 -22.15 -1.06 -27.37
CA GLY A 121 -23.03 -0.12 -28.07
C GLY A 121 -23.42 -0.64 -29.46
N ASN A 122 -22.96 0.05 -30.52
CA ASN A 122 -23.23 -0.33 -31.89
C ASN A 122 -22.05 -1.04 -32.61
N MET A 123 -20.99 -1.37 -31.89
CA MET A 123 -19.78 -1.92 -32.49
C MET A 123 -19.44 -3.30 -31.93
N MET A 124 -18.83 -4.15 -32.76
CA MET A 124 -18.32 -5.46 -32.39
C MET A 124 -16.83 -5.36 -32.13
N TYR A 125 -16.37 -5.92 -31.02
CA TYR A 125 -14.96 -5.99 -30.64
C TYR A 125 -14.54 -7.42 -30.41
N GLN A 126 -13.36 -7.77 -30.89
CA GLN A 126 -12.76 -9.07 -30.61
C GLN A 126 -12.05 -9.06 -29.27
N VAL A 127 -12.33 -10.00 -28.40
CA VAL A 127 -11.66 -10.16 -27.12
C VAL A 127 -10.24 -10.69 -27.36
N VAL A 128 -9.22 -9.91 -26.99
CA VAL A 128 -7.80 -10.28 -27.17
C VAL A 128 -7.06 -10.54 -25.87
N GLY A 129 -7.67 -10.22 -24.75
CA GLY A 129 -7.09 -10.48 -23.43
C GLY A 129 -8.08 -10.28 -22.30
N ILE A 130 -7.72 -10.84 -21.16
CA ILE A 130 -8.34 -10.62 -19.85
C ILE A 130 -7.20 -10.25 -18.93
N TYR A 131 -7.28 -9.09 -18.29
CA TYR A 131 -6.25 -8.69 -17.36
C TYR A 131 -6.49 -9.27 -15.96
N ASP A 132 -5.41 -9.39 -15.20
CA ASP A 132 -5.49 -9.84 -13.82
C ASP A 132 -5.97 -8.65 -12.95
N ASP A 133 -7.05 -8.86 -12.21
CA ASP A 133 -7.58 -7.92 -11.24
C ASP A 133 -7.79 -8.69 -9.94
N ASP A 134 -6.88 -8.48 -9.01
CA ASP A 134 -6.89 -9.19 -7.72
C ASP A 134 -8.17 -8.91 -6.91
N ASP A 135 -8.76 -7.73 -7.10
CA ASP A 135 -9.90 -7.28 -6.28
C ASP A 135 -11.26 -7.61 -6.91
N LYS A 136 -11.30 -8.12 -8.16
CA LYS A 136 -12.55 -8.37 -8.91
C LYS A 136 -13.53 -7.20 -8.81
N SER A 137 -13.01 -5.98 -8.88
CA SER A 137 -13.80 -4.76 -8.73
C SER A 137 -15.00 -4.74 -9.68
N ASN A 138 -16.17 -4.40 -9.15
CA ASN A 138 -17.39 -4.28 -9.95
C ASN A 138 -17.28 -3.16 -11.00
N ASN A 139 -16.37 -2.20 -10.80
CA ASN A 139 -16.17 -1.03 -11.67
C ASN A 139 -14.90 -1.11 -12.52
N ALA A 140 -14.24 -2.26 -12.56
CA ALA A 140 -13.03 -2.45 -13.36
C ALA A 140 -13.34 -2.23 -14.85
N PRO A 141 -12.61 -1.31 -15.55
CA PRO A 141 -12.94 -0.94 -16.92
C PRO A 141 -12.53 -2.03 -17.92
N ALA A 142 -13.18 -2.03 -19.09
CA ALA A 142 -12.65 -2.71 -20.26
C ALA A 142 -11.76 -1.75 -21.07
N TYR A 143 -10.70 -2.28 -21.68
CA TYR A 143 -9.76 -1.47 -22.45
C TYR A 143 -9.92 -1.70 -23.94
N ILE A 144 -9.94 -0.61 -24.71
CA ILE A 144 -9.97 -0.62 -26.18
C ILE A 144 -8.85 0.29 -26.72
N PRO A 145 -8.39 0.14 -27.97
CA PRO A 145 -7.41 1.06 -28.55
C PRO A 145 -7.90 2.50 -28.54
N PHE A 146 -7.04 3.43 -28.15
CA PHE A 146 -7.34 4.86 -28.11
C PHE A 146 -7.86 5.39 -29.46
N THR A 147 -7.26 4.96 -30.59
CA THR A 147 -7.67 5.36 -31.92
C THR A 147 -9.11 4.94 -32.28
N VAL A 148 -9.55 3.79 -31.78
CA VAL A 148 -10.92 3.31 -31.93
C VAL A 148 -11.89 4.13 -31.07
N ALA A 149 -11.53 4.38 -29.80
CA ALA A 149 -12.35 5.20 -28.92
C ALA A 149 -12.51 6.64 -29.44
N GLN A 150 -11.45 7.21 -30.00
CA GLN A 150 -11.46 8.55 -30.56
C GLN A 150 -12.44 8.67 -31.73
N GLN A 151 -12.44 7.68 -32.67
CA GLN A 151 -13.35 7.65 -33.78
C GLN A 151 -14.80 7.39 -33.37
N LEU A 152 -15.00 6.45 -32.42
CA LEU A 152 -16.34 6.02 -32.02
C LEU A 152 -17.09 7.10 -31.26
N TYR A 153 -16.43 7.75 -30.30
CA TYR A 153 -17.06 8.75 -29.43
C TYR A 153 -16.99 10.17 -29.99
N ASN A 154 -16.60 10.31 -31.23
CA ASN A 154 -16.57 11.59 -31.98
C ASN A 154 -15.88 12.73 -31.18
N LYS A 155 -14.80 12.40 -30.47
CA LYS A 155 -14.04 13.38 -29.69
C LYS A 155 -13.11 14.24 -30.54
N GLY A 156 -13.14 14.06 -31.89
CA GLY A 156 -12.21 14.72 -32.80
C GLY A 156 -10.76 14.39 -32.41
N PHE A 157 -9.93 15.42 -32.19
CA PHE A 157 -8.57 15.25 -31.66
C PHE A 157 -8.48 15.45 -30.15
N GLY A 158 -9.63 15.56 -29.44
CA GLY A 158 -9.71 15.75 -28.00
C GLY A 158 -9.76 14.45 -27.21
N PHE A 159 -9.33 14.50 -25.95
CA PHE A 159 -9.42 13.40 -25.02
C PHE A 159 -9.60 13.89 -23.58
N GLY A 160 -9.92 12.98 -22.65
CA GLY A 160 -10.29 13.32 -21.28
C GLY A 160 -9.10 13.56 -20.37
N SER A 161 -8.20 12.59 -20.27
CA SER A 161 -7.08 12.61 -19.33
C SER A 161 -5.78 12.18 -20.02
N ILE A 162 -4.67 12.60 -19.41
CA ILE A 162 -3.32 12.16 -19.76
C ILE A 162 -2.77 11.41 -18.57
N TYR A 163 -2.25 10.22 -18.79
CA TYR A 163 -1.52 9.43 -17.81
C TYR A 163 -0.05 9.38 -18.21
N PHE A 164 0.84 9.57 -17.24
CA PHE A 164 2.27 9.46 -17.51
C PHE A 164 3.06 9.07 -16.25
N THR A 165 4.24 8.48 -16.46
CA THR A 165 5.21 8.22 -15.41
C THR A 165 6.22 9.35 -15.36
N VAL A 166 6.71 9.69 -14.16
CA VAL A 166 7.76 10.70 -13.95
C VAL A 166 8.90 10.06 -13.18
N ASN A 167 10.09 10.07 -13.76
CA ASN A 167 11.30 9.57 -13.14
C ASN A 167 12.07 10.68 -12.42
N GLY A 168 12.72 10.36 -11.29
CA GLY A 168 13.59 11.30 -10.58
C GLY A 168 12.85 12.34 -9.73
N VAL A 169 11.54 12.17 -9.49
CA VAL A 169 10.74 13.04 -8.60
C VAL A 169 10.36 12.24 -7.36
N SER A 170 11.14 12.42 -6.29
CA SER A 170 11.00 11.62 -5.06
C SER A 170 10.57 12.43 -3.84
N THR A 171 10.85 13.73 -3.81
CA THR A 171 10.52 14.61 -2.67
C THR A 171 9.26 15.42 -2.93
N GLU A 172 8.63 15.93 -1.86
CA GLU A 172 7.46 16.82 -1.96
C GLU A 172 7.78 18.13 -2.71
N GLU A 173 8.99 18.65 -2.51
CA GLU A 173 9.44 19.86 -3.18
C GLU A 173 9.62 19.65 -4.69
N GLU A 174 10.24 18.52 -5.08
CA GLU A 174 10.37 18.13 -6.49
C GLU A 174 9.02 17.91 -7.17
N CYS A 175 8.06 17.28 -6.46
CA CYS A 175 6.70 17.11 -6.98
C CYS A 175 6.00 18.44 -7.20
N LYS A 176 6.08 19.37 -6.25
CA LYS A 176 5.51 20.71 -6.37
C LYS A 176 6.18 21.52 -7.49
N ASP A 177 7.50 21.39 -7.63
CA ASP A 177 8.23 22.04 -8.72
C ASP A 177 7.81 21.47 -10.08
N PHE A 178 7.73 20.14 -10.20
CA PHE A 178 7.24 19.49 -11.42
C PHE A 178 5.81 19.93 -11.75
N GLU A 179 4.89 19.94 -10.76
CA GLU A 179 3.51 20.39 -10.95
C GLU A 179 3.47 21.84 -11.47
N ASN A 180 4.25 22.73 -10.87
CA ASN A 180 4.29 24.15 -11.27
C ASN A 180 4.86 24.33 -12.69
N ARG A 181 5.93 23.61 -13.04
CA ARG A 181 6.51 23.62 -14.40
C ARG A 181 5.53 23.08 -15.43
N PHE A 182 4.88 21.95 -15.12
CA PHE A 182 3.89 21.33 -15.99
C PHE A 182 2.68 22.23 -16.18
N ARG A 183 2.12 22.79 -15.11
CA ARG A 183 1.00 23.73 -15.15
C ARG A 183 1.35 24.98 -15.97
N SER A 184 2.53 25.54 -15.78
CA SER A 184 3.01 26.69 -16.54
C SER A 184 3.19 26.39 -18.04
N TYR A 185 3.61 25.19 -18.39
CA TYR A 185 3.70 24.73 -19.77
C TYR A 185 2.31 24.63 -20.42
N MET A 186 1.36 23.95 -19.75
CA MET A 186 0.00 23.79 -20.22
C MET A 186 -0.75 25.12 -20.29
N ALA A 187 -0.51 26.02 -19.33
CA ALA A 187 -1.07 27.36 -19.30
C ALA A 187 -0.67 28.20 -20.52
N ARG A 188 0.57 28.10 -20.98
CA ARG A 188 1.03 28.76 -22.21
C ARG A 188 0.36 28.17 -23.45
N LYS A 189 0.18 26.86 -23.50
CA LYS A 189 -0.37 26.15 -24.65
C LYS A 189 -1.87 26.34 -24.80
N HIS A 190 -2.60 26.28 -23.68
CA HIS A 190 -4.07 26.41 -23.64
C HIS A 190 -4.55 27.82 -23.27
N ILE A 191 -3.66 28.79 -23.12
CA ILE A 191 -3.94 30.20 -22.81
C ILE A 191 -4.87 30.35 -21.60
N PHE A 192 -4.40 29.90 -20.43
CA PHE A 192 -5.04 30.14 -19.13
C PHE A 192 -4.01 30.66 -18.13
N ASP A 193 -4.47 31.20 -16.98
CA ASP A 193 -3.57 31.74 -15.95
C ASP A 193 -2.81 30.59 -15.26
N PRO A 194 -1.46 30.59 -15.22
CA PRO A 194 -0.68 29.55 -14.54
C PRO A 194 -1.02 29.37 -13.05
N THR A 195 -1.59 30.39 -12.40
CA THR A 195 -2.00 30.34 -11.00
C THR A 195 -3.39 29.73 -10.80
N ASP A 196 -4.16 29.55 -11.88
CA ASP A 196 -5.48 28.92 -11.85
C ASP A 196 -5.36 27.40 -11.68
N LYS A 197 -5.40 26.95 -10.42
CA LYS A 197 -5.34 25.53 -10.08
C LYS A 197 -6.54 24.71 -10.56
N ASN A 198 -7.65 25.40 -10.89
CA ASN A 198 -8.87 24.73 -11.34
C ASN A 198 -8.90 24.50 -12.85
N ALA A 199 -8.04 25.15 -13.64
CA ALA A 199 -8.01 24.98 -15.09
C ALA A 199 -7.62 23.55 -15.50
N ILE A 200 -6.68 22.94 -14.80
CA ILE A 200 -6.29 21.52 -14.96
C ILE A 200 -6.20 20.85 -13.60
N GLY A 201 -6.80 19.67 -13.48
CA GLY A 201 -6.58 18.76 -12.34
C GLY A 201 -5.31 17.96 -12.56
N MET A 202 -4.54 17.73 -11.52
CA MET A 202 -3.37 16.87 -11.53
C MET A 202 -3.38 16.01 -10.28
N TRP A 203 -3.27 14.72 -10.46
CA TRP A 203 -3.16 13.75 -9.38
C TRP A 203 -1.84 13.00 -9.46
N MET A 204 -1.03 13.16 -8.43
CA MET A 204 0.27 12.50 -8.31
C MET A 204 0.18 11.43 -7.21
N THR A 205 0.06 10.18 -7.57
CA THR A 205 0.00 9.03 -6.65
C THR A 205 1.17 9.02 -5.65
N GLY A 206 2.35 9.52 -6.06
CA GLY A 206 3.50 9.65 -5.16
C GLY A 206 3.26 10.54 -3.93
N ASN A 207 2.36 11.52 -4.00
CA ASN A 207 2.00 12.36 -2.84
C ASN A 207 1.17 11.58 -1.82
N GLU A 208 0.25 10.75 -2.29
CA GLU A 208 -0.61 9.92 -1.43
C GLU A 208 0.18 8.81 -0.74
N ILE A 209 1.05 8.13 -1.50
CA ILE A 209 1.94 7.11 -0.93
C ILE A 209 2.81 7.72 0.17
N ARG A 210 3.34 8.93 -0.02
CA ARG A 210 4.12 9.62 1.03
C ARG A 210 3.29 10.01 2.23
N MET A 211 2.10 10.56 2.01
CA MET A 211 1.19 10.87 3.11
C MET A 211 0.85 9.62 3.91
N PHE A 212 0.56 8.52 3.22
CA PHE A 212 0.31 7.22 3.83
C PHE A 212 1.53 6.71 4.62
N ASN A 213 2.73 6.77 4.04
CA ASN A 213 3.96 6.37 4.72
C ASN A 213 4.20 7.24 5.97
N THR A 214 4.01 8.56 5.89
CA THR A 214 4.18 9.46 7.05
C THR A 214 3.18 9.13 8.16
N MET A 215 1.93 8.83 7.82
CA MET A 215 0.93 8.39 8.81
C MET A 215 1.32 7.04 9.42
N THR A 216 1.79 6.10 8.61
CA THR A 216 2.25 4.78 9.07
C THR A 216 3.47 4.90 9.98
N ASP A 217 4.45 5.74 9.64
CA ASP A 217 5.61 6.03 10.48
C ASP A 217 5.20 6.64 11.83
N GLY A 218 4.22 7.54 11.83
CA GLY A 218 3.64 8.11 13.05
C GLY A 218 2.99 7.04 13.94
N ILE A 219 2.21 6.13 13.35
CA ILE A 219 1.59 5.00 14.05
C ILE A 219 2.66 4.07 14.61
N LEU A 220 3.68 3.73 13.81
CA LEU A 220 4.80 2.90 14.24
C LEU A 220 5.54 3.53 15.41
N LEU A 221 5.83 4.83 15.36
CA LEU A 221 6.46 5.55 16.46
C LEU A 221 5.62 5.46 17.76
N PHE A 222 4.31 5.68 17.64
CA PHE A 222 3.39 5.55 18.77
C PHE A 222 3.41 4.14 19.37
N ILE A 223 3.34 3.09 18.52
CA ILE A 223 3.43 1.69 18.95
C ILE A 223 4.76 1.43 19.68
N TRP A 224 5.88 1.96 19.18
CA TRP A 224 7.18 1.84 19.83
C TRP A 224 7.20 2.49 21.22
N ILE A 225 6.63 3.69 21.37
CA ILE A 225 6.57 4.39 22.65
C ILE A 225 5.75 3.56 23.66
N VAL A 226 4.56 3.10 23.28
CA VAL A 226 3.70 2.27 24.13
C VAL A 226 4.37 0.93 24.45
N GLY A 227 4.97 0.28 23.44
CA GLY A 227 5.66 -1.00 23.59
C GLY A 227 6.85 -0.92 24.55
N ILE A 228 7.69 0.10 24.42
CA ILE A 228 8.81 0.33 25.35
C ILE A 228 8.29 0.66 26.74
N GLY A 229 7.25 1.47 26.88
CA GLY A 229 6.64 1.80 28.17
C GLY A 229 6.10 0.56 28.90
N THR A 230 5.37 -0.30 28.18
CA THR A 230 4.85 -1.56 28.75
C THR A 230 5.95 -2.55 29.09
N LEU A 231 7.01 -2.64 28.25
CA LEU A 231 8.18 -3.45 28.52
C LEU A 231 8.89 -2.98 29.80
N MET A 232 9.08 -1.68 29.97
CA MET A 232 9.68 -1.11 31.21
C MET A 232 8.83 -1.42 32.43
N ALA A 233 7.52 -1.30 32.35
CA ALA A 233 6.61 -1.69 33.43
C ALA A 233 6.76 -3.19 33.79
N GLY A 234 6.88 -4.06 32.80
CA GLY A 234 7.13 -5.48 32.95
C GLY A 234 8.46 -5.77 33.61
N ILE A 235 9.54 -5.09 33.21
CA ILE A 235 10.88 -5.21 33.84
C ILE A 235 10.82 -4.83 35.30
N VAL A 236 10.16 -3.74 35.67
CA VAL A 236 10.00 -3.32 37.09
C VAL A 236 9.18 -4.34 37.85
N GLY A 237 8.10 -4.88 37.30
CA GLY A 237 7.27 -5.93 37.90
C GLY A 237 8.08 -7.19 38.20
N VAL A 238 8.81 -7.73 37.24
CA VAL A 238 9.69 -8.91 37.43
C VAL A 238 10.80 -8.61 38.43
N SER A 239 11.41 -7.43 38.33
CA SER A 239 12.46 -7.03 39.28
C SER A 239 11.97 -6.98 40.74
N ASN A 240 10.74 -6.49 40.97
CA ASN A 240 10.15 -6.46 42.32
C ASN A 240 9.89 -7.88 42.85
N ILE A 241 9.36 -8.79 42.04
CA ILE A 241 9.14 -10.19 42.42
C ILE A 241 10.49 -10.83 42.76
N MET A 242 11.49 -10.67 41.90
CA MET A 242 12.83 -11.21 42.13
C MET A 242 13.50 -10.65 43.37
N LEU A 243 13.25 -9.38 43.74
CA LEU A 243 13.75 -8.79 44.98
C LEU A 243 13.14 -9.49 46.21
N ILE A 244 11.86 -9.84 46.16
CA ILE A 244 11.19 -10.56 47.25
C ILE A 244 11.79 -11.97 47.36
N THR A 245 11.88 -12.70 46.24
CA THR A 245 12.48 -14.05 46.19
C THR A 245 13.92 -14.06 46.70
N VAL A 246 14.73 -13.08 46.33
CA VAL A 246 16.11 -12.94 46.80
C VAL A 246 16.14 -12.72 48.30
N ARG A 247 15.22 -11.93 48.88
CA ARG A 247 15.13 -11.72 50.34
C ARG A 247 14.74 -12.99 51.04
N GLU A 248 13.77 -13.75 50.58
CA GLU A 248 13.35 -15.03 51.14
C GLU A 248 14.48 -16.07 51.15
N ARG A 249 15.32 -16.08 50.10
CA ARG A 249 16.48 -16.99 49.98
C ARG A 249 17.80 -16.41 50.47
N THR A 250 17.77 -15.31 51.23
CA THR A 250 18.98 -14.62 51.73
C THR A 250 19.86 -15.56 52.56
N ARG A 251 19.26 -16.42 53.38
CA ARG A 251 19.97 -17.42 54.19
C ARG A 251 20.70 -18.46 53.35
N GLU A 252 20.09 -18.96 52.28
CA GLU A 252 20.73 -19.89 51.34
C GLU A 252 21.95 -19.27 50.66
N PHE A 253 21.82 -18.01 50.22
CA PHE A 253 22.93 -17.28 49.58
C PHE A 253 24.04 -16.99 50.60
N GLY A 254 23.71 -16.70 51.84
CA GLY A 254 24.65 -16.52 52.92
C GLY A 254 25.46 -17.79 53.20
N ILE A 255 24.81 -18.96 53.30
CA ILE A 255 25.47 -20.27 53.49
C ILE A 255 26.40 -20.58 52.31
N ARG A 256 25.92 -20.42 51.05
CA ARG A 256 26.77 -20.64 49.87
C ARG A 256 28.01 -19.76 49.85
N LYS A 257 27.88 -18.48 50.28
CA LYS A 257 28.99 -17.54 50.36
C LYS A 257 29.95 -17.91 51.48
N ALA A 258 29.47 -18.40 52.62
CA ALA A 258 30.28 -18.88 53.74
C ALA A 258 31.12 -20.11 53.38
N ILE A 259 30.59 -21.02 52.50
CA ILE A 259 31.29 -22.19 51.99
C ILE A 259 32.24 -21.84 50.82
N GLY A 260 32.37 -20.56 50.43
CA GLY A 260 33.33 -20.08 49.44
C GLY A 260 32.78 -19.92 48.02
N ALA A 261 31.46 -19.85 47.80
CA ALA A 261 30.89 -19.58 46.48
C ALA A 261 31.30 -18.18 46.01
N LYS A 262 31.78 -18.11 44.76
CA LYS A 262 32.16 -16.84 44.12
C LYS A 262 30.91 -15.96 43.91
N PRO A 263 31.00 -14.64 44.14
CA PRO A 263 29.91 -13.69 43.95
C PRO A 263 29.24 -13.79 42.55
N ALA A 264 30.05 -14.04 41.51
CA ALA A 264 29.58 -14.22 40.14
C ALA A 264 28.67 -15.46 39.96
N SER A 265 28.84 -16.51 40.80
CA SER A 265 28.01 -17.72 40.73
C SER A 265 26.60 -17.44 41.25
N ILE A 266 26.45 -16.66 42.32
CA ILE A 266 25.16 -16.23 42.87
C ILE A 266 24.46 -15.28 41.88
N LEU A 267 25.20 -14.32 41.31
CA LEU A 267 24.69 -13.39 40.33
C LEU A 267 24.16 -14.13 39.09
N LYS A 268 24.93 -15.09 38.57
CA LYS A 268 24.53 -15.91 37.41
C LYS A 268 23.24 -16.69 37.69
N LEU A 269 23.11 -17.25 38.89
CA LEU A 269 21.91 -18.02 39.26
C LEU A 269 20.65 -17.17 39.23
N VAL A 270 20.68 -15.98 39.83
CA VAL A 270 19.52 -15.07 39.86
C VAL A 270 19.18 -14.53 38.44
N ILE A 271 20.19 -14.20 37.66
CA ILE A 271 19.96 -13.75 36.27
C ILE A 271 19.34 -14.86 35.41
N VAL A 272 19.85 -16.10 35.51
CA VAL A 272 19.30 -17.23 34.74
C VAL A 272 17.85 -17.50 35.15
N GLU A 273 17.53 -17.43 36.47
CA GLU A 273 16.16 -17.57 36.96
C GLU A 273 15.24 -16.48 36.39
N SER A 274 15.69 -15.23 36.39
CA SER A 274 14.96 -14.10 35.79
C SER A 274 14.74 -14.28 34.27
N ILE A 275 15.76 -14.71 33.54
CA ILE A 275 15.65 -14.99 32.09
C ILE A 275 14.64 -16.12 31.83
N MET A 276 14.68 -17.20 32.60
CA MET A 276 13.73 -18.32 32.44
C MET A 276 12.28 -17.87 32.65
N ILE A 277 12.02 -17.11 33.72
CA ILE A 277 10.67 -16.57 34.00
C ILE A 277 10.22 -15.68 32.83
N THR A 278 11.06 -14.73 32.42
CA THR A 278 10.74 -13.81 31.35
C THR A 278 10.54 -14.54 29.99
N ALA A 279 11.34 -15.56 29.68
CA ALA A 279 11.24 -16.35 28.48
C ALA A 279 9.93 -17.16 28.43
N ILE A 280 9.56 -17.82 29.54
CA ILE A 280 8.32 -18.62 29.59
C ILE A 280 7.09 -17.72 29.40
N PHE A 281 6.95 -16.69 30.23
CA PHE A 281 5.80 -15.80 30.13
C PHE A 281 5.81 -14.94 28.87
N GLY A 282 6.97 -14.55 28.37
CA GLY A 282 7.12 -13.85 27.12
C GLY A 282 6.73 -14.72 25.91
N TYR A 283 7.10 -16.01 25.93
CA TYR A 283 6.69 -16.95 24.89
C TYR A 283 5.17 -17.18 24.89
N ILE A 284 4.57 -17.33 26.07
CA ILE A 284 3.11 -17.42 26.21
C ILE A 284 2.43 -16.16 25.67
N GLY A 285 2.96 -14.98 26.03
CA GLY A 285 2.45 -13.70 25.52
C GLY A 285 2.56 -13.58 23.99
N MET A 286 3.67 -14.05 23.41
CA MET A 286 3.86 -14.07 21.96
C MET A 286 2.85 -15.01 21.26
N LEU A 287 2.62 -16.21 21.80
CA LEU A 287 1.61 -17.13 21.27
C LEU A 287 0.19 -16.56 21.36
N MET A 288 -0.13 -15.91 22.46
CA MET A 288 -1.42 -15.22 22.60
C MET A 288 -1.56 -14.07 21.61
N GLY A 289 -0.49 -13.30 21.38
CA GLY A 289 -0.48 -12.21 20.41
C GLY A 289 -0.71 -12.71 18.98
N ILE A 290 0.01 -13.75 18.57
CA ILE A 290 -0.16 -14.38 17.25
C ILE A 290 -1.58 -14.94 17.10
N GLY A 291 -2.07 -15.66 18.11
CA GLY A 291 -3.42 -16.24 18.08
C GLY A 291 -4.51 -15.17 17.99
N LEU A 292 -4.34 -14.03 18.65
CA LEU A 292 -5.28 -12.91 18.57
C LEU A 292 -5.27 -12.27 17.16
N THR A 293 -4.08 -12.12 16.56
CA THR A 293 -3.93 -11.59 15.20
C THR A 293 -4.62 -12.49 14.16
N GLU A 294 -4.41 -13.80 14.25
CA GLU A 294 -5.06 -14.80 13.41
C GLU A 294 -6.60 -14.80 13.57
N LEU A 295 -7.07 -14.64 14.80
CA LEU A 295 -8.51 -14.58 15.11
C LEU A 295 -9.15 -13.32 14.53
N ILE A 296 -8.44 -12.19 14.55
CA ILE A 296 -8.88 -10.95 13.92
C ILE A 296 -8.93 -11.12 12.39
N ASP A 297 -7.90 -11.70 11.78
CA ASP A 297 -7.86 -11.95 10.33
C ASP A 297 -9.02 -12.87 9.89
N TYR A 298 -9.25 -13.94 10.65
CA TYR A 298 -10.40 -14.82 10.42
C TYR A 298 -11.74 -14.09 10.52
N GLY A 299 -11.89 -13.24 11.54
CA GLY A 299 -13.10 -12.43 11.73
C GLY A 299 -13.33 -11.42 10.61
N MET A 300 -12.28 -10.77 10.12
CA MET A 300 -12.35 -9.84 8.99
C MET A 300 -12.73 -10.55 7.69
N THR A 301 -12.16 -11.73 7.47
CA THR A 301 -12.47 -12.56 6.29
C THR A 301 -13.93 -13.05 6.31
N MET A 302 -14.44 -13.49 7.47
CA MET A 302 -15.82 -13.90 7.64
C MET A 302 -16.82 -12.74 7.48
N SER A 303 -16.45 -11.55 7.91
CA SER A 303 -17.29 -10.34 7.82
C SER A 303 -17.34 -9.74 6.42
N GLY A 304 -16.57 -10.27 5.46
CA GLY A 304 -16.44 -9.70 4.12
C GLY A 304 -15.77 -8.32 4.08
N MET A 305 -15.21 -7.86 5.20
CA MET A 305 -14.54 -6.56 5.28
C MET A 305 -13.28 -6.51 4.41
N ASN A 306 -12.65 -7.66 4.14
CA ASN A 306 -11.54 -7.76 3.19
C ASN A 306 -11.98 -7.58 1.72
N ASN A 307 -13.31 -7.69 1.44
CA ASN A 307 -13.93 -7.51 0.14
C ASN A 307 -14.75 -6.20 0.05
N ALA A 308 -14.72 -5.37 1.09
CA ALA A 308 -15.38 -4.07 1.07
C ALA A 308 -14.56 -3.10 0.22
N SER A 309 -14.71 -3.23 -1.11
CA SER A 309 -14.39 -2.16 -2.03
C SER A 309 -15.33 -1.00 -1.70
N SER A 310 -14.81 0.00 -1.02
CA SER A 310 -15.47 1.29 -0.88
C SER A 310 -15.68 1.85 -2.27
N GLY A 311 -16.93 1.99 -2.71
CA GLY A 311 -17.30 2.48 -4.04
C GLY A 311 -16.79 3.90 -4.29
N GLY A 312 -15.55 3.99 -4.72
CA GLY A 312 -14.84 5.20 -5.11
C GLY A 312 -13.82 4.84 -6.19
N ASN A 313 -13.39 5.77 -6.95
CA ASN A 313 -12.57 5.68 -8.17
C ASN A 313 -11.57 4.51 -8.27
N PRO A 314 -11.35 3.95 -9.47
CA PRO A 314 -10.32 2.93 -9.71
C PRO A 314 -8.94 3.50 -9.37
N GLY A 315 -8.36 3.04 -8.27
CA GLY A 315 -7.09 3.50 -7.72
C GLY A 315 -7.11 3.76 -6.21
N GLU A 316 -8.28 3.74 -5.55
CA GLU A 316 -8.43 4.02 -4.12
C GLU A 316 -8.67 2.80 -3.24
N ASP A 317 -8.62 1.58 -3.77
CA ASP A 317 -8.71 0.36 -2.97
C ASP A 317 -7.38 0.13 -2.21
N LEU A 318 -7.12 1.01 -1.23
CA LEU A 318 -6.13 0.76 -0.19
C LEU A 318 -6.71 -0.30 0.75
N THR A 319 -6.54 -1.56 0.42
CA THR A 319 -6.71 -2.65 1.39
C THR A 319 -5.61 -2.51 2.44
N LEU A 320 -5.90 -1.75 3.49
CA LEU A 320 -4.98 -1.42 4.58
C LEU A 320 -4.49 -2.65 5.36
N PHE A 321 -5.23 -3.75 5.28
CA PHE A 321 -4.95 -4.98 6.00
C PHE A 321 -5.16 -6.18 5.09
N ARG A 322 -4.12 -6.59 4.38
CA ARG A 322 -4.11 -7.82 3.61
C ARG A 322 -3.27 -8.86 4.35
N HIS A 323 -3.93 -9.84 4.98
CA HIS A 323 -3.31 -10.99 5.65
C HIS A 323 -2.11 -10.64 6.55
N PRO A 324 -2.33 -10.22 7.81
CA PRO A 324 -1.25 -9.94 8.73
C PRO A 324 -0.47 -11.24 9.04
N THR A 325 0.65 -11.45 8.33
CA THR A 325 1.53 -12.60 8.58
C THR A 325 2.68 -12.21 9.49
N VAL A 326 2.88 -12.97 10.57
CA VAL A 326 4.03 -12.78 11.44
C VAL A 326 5.26 -13.41 10.82
N SER A 327 6.21 -12.59 10.37
CA SER A 327 7.46 -13.10 9.80
C SER A 327 8.35 -13.73 10.88
N LEU A 328 9.08 -14.77 10.52
CA LEU A 328 10.03 -15.47 11.40
C LEU A 328 11.11 -14.52 11.94
N GLY A 329 11.49 -13.51 11.16
CA GLY A 329 12.44 -12.48 11.58
C GLY A 329 11.93 -11.63 12.74
N ILE A 330 10.65 -11.25 12.72
CA ILE A 330 10.00 -10.47 13.81
C ILE A 330 9.95 -11.32 15.08
N SER A 331 9.60 -12.60 14.99
CA SER A 331 9.56 -13.51 16.14
C SER A 331 10.94 -13.69 16.80
N LEU A 332 12.02 -13.81 16.00
CA LEU A 332 13.39 -13.87 16.50
C LEU A 332 13.82 -12.56 17.17
N ALA A 333 13.49 -11.42 16.56
CA ALA A 333 13.79 -10.12 17.14
C ALA A 333 13.04 -9.92 18.48
N ALA A 334 11.75 -10.28 18.55
CA ALA A 334 10.97 -10.23 19.80
C ALA A 334 11.58 -11.11 20.89
N THR A 335 12.02 -12.33 20.55
CA THR A 335 12.72 -13.23 21.50
C THR A 335 14.00 -12.58 22.01
N GLY A 336 14.80 -11.95 21.15
CA GLY A 336 15.99 -11.20 21.54
C GLY A 336 15.70 -10.09 22.53
N VAL A 337 14.66 -9.29 22.27
CA VAL A 337 14.20 -8.22 23.17
C VAL A 337 13.77 -8.78 24.53
N LEU A 338 13.04 -9.91 24.57
CA LEU A 338 12.63 -10.56 25.81
C LEU A 338 13.82 -11.04 26.64
N VAL A 339 14.86 -11.62 26.01
CA VAL A 339 16.07 -12.03 26.70
C VAL A 339 16.78 -10.83 27.32
N VAL A 340 16.94 -9.74 26.59
CA VAL A 340 17.53 -8.49 27.09
C VAL A 340 16.72 -7.94 28.28
N ALA A 341 15.39 -7.91 28.16
CA ALA A 341 14.49 -7.48 29.24
C ALA A 341 14.66 -8.35 30.50
N GLY A 342 14.75 -9.68 30.32
CA GLY A 342 14.99 -10.62 31.43
C GLY A 342 16.32 -10.40 32.14
N VAL A 343 17.39 -10.12 31.40
CA VAL A 343 18.69 -9.75 31.96
C VAL A 343 18.60 -8.45 32.77
N LEU A 344 17.95 -7.43 32.21
CA LEU A 344 17.77 -6.13 32.88
C LEU A 344 16.94 -6.27 34.18
N ALA A 345 15.84 -7.03 34.12
CA ALA A 345 14.97 -7.30 35.26
C ALA A 345 15.69 -8.04 36.37
N GLY A 346 16.57 -9.00 36.04
CA GLY A 346 17.33 -9.80 37.01
C GLY A 346 18.58 -9.12 37.53
N TYR A 347 19.16 -8.16 36.82
CA TYR A 347 20.45 -7.58 37.17
C TYR A 347 20.43 -6.83 38.52
N PHE A 348 19.40 -6.00 38.73
CA PHE A 348 19.30 -5.22 39.99
C PHE A 348 19.08 -6.11 41.24
N PRO A 349 18.14 -7.08 41.22
CA PRO A 349 18.01 -8.05 42.33
C PRO A 349 19.26 -8.90 42.56
N ALA A 350 19.87 -9.37 41.45
CA ALA A 350 21.09 -10.18 41.54
C ALA A 350 22.26 -9.44 42.20
N ARG A 351 22.47 -8.17 41.88
CA ARG A 351 23.47 -7.33 42.53
C ARG A 351 23.19 -7.15 44.01
N LYS A 352 21.92 -7.05 44.41
CA LYS A 352 21.51 -6.93 45.81
C LYS A 352 21.75 -8.24 46.56
N ALA A 353 21.49 -9.40 45.95
CA ALA A 353 21.80 -10.72 46.52
C ALA A 353 23.30 -10.92 46.80
N VAL A 354 24.16 -10.44 45.93
CA VAL A 354 25.63 -10.54 46.07
C VAL A 354 26.17 -9.66 47.17
N ASN A 355 25.56 -8.52 47.46
CA ASN A 355 26.02 -7.56 48.46
C ASN A 355 25.65 -7.93 49.92
N VAL A 356 24.82 -8.96 50.13
CA VAL A 356 24.48 -9.43 51.48
C VAL A 356 25.72 -10.03 52.16
N SER A 357 26.04 -9.59 53.39
CA SER A 357 27.13 -10.17 54.15
C SER A 357 26.73 -11.54 54.73
N ALA A 358 27.66 -12.52 54.70
CA ALA A 358 27.38 -13.87 55.21
C ALA A 358 26.97 -13.86 56.70
N ILE A 359 27.52 -12.90 57.48
CA ILE A 359 27.23 -12.75 58.90
C ILE A 359 25.81 -12.21 59.14
N GLU A 360 25.39 -11.23 58.32
CA GLU A 360 24.07 -10.61 58.39
C GLU A 360 22.96 -11.58 57.95
N ALA A 361 23.24 -12.39 56.92
CA ALA A 361 22.34 -13.43 56.39
C ALA A 361 22.07 -14.58 57.40
N MET A 362 23.00 -14.86 58.33
CA MET A 362 22.83 -15.89 59.33
C MET A 362 22.19 -15.34 60.62
N ARG A 363 22.11 -14.01 60.84
CA ARG A 363 21.58 -13.35 62.04
C ARG A 363 20.10 -12.94 61.88
N THR A 364 19.54 -12.92 60.69
CA THR A 364 18.12 -12.67 60.45
C THR A 364 17.30 -13.93 60.74
N GLU A 365 16.62 -13.93 61.89
CA GLU A 365 15.48 -14.78 62.17
C GLU A 365 14.25 -14.32 61.42
#